data_21995706ece5306a8d7ca0ec117c825c
#
_entry.id   21995706ece5306a8d7ca0ec117c825c
#
_cell.length_a   1.000
_cell.length_b   1.000
_cell.length_c   1.000
_cell.angle_alpha   90.00
_cell.angle_beta   90.00
_cell.angle_gamma   90.00
#
_symmetry.space_group_name_H-M   'P 1'
#
loop_
_entity.id
_entity.type
_entity.pdbx_description
1 polymer ?
#
loop_
_entity_poly.entity_id
_entity_poly.type
_entity_poly.pdbx_seq_one_letter_code
_entity_poly.pdbx_strand_id
1 'polypeptide(L)'
;MKKIILILILIISFAIVANFTDNYFSETTSVYISKQADNLASNAVKDIITKTVVPKINMQEILTIKYNQNKVESVIVNTKIVNEIMGDASELVDELLNTEYLEKELSELSLPLGMLLSNSLFASSGPHIKIRIKPIGAYSADVYTDISTFGINNSLIEVYLNIVIDIVALIPLQHQTIRTETKIYLISQVVQGTVPNYYYGNGVNVDYIPDND
;
A
#
# COMPACT_ATOMS: atom_id res chain seq x y z
N MET A 1 -10.24 29.92 52.01
CA MET A 1 -9.12 30.28 51.14
C MET A 1 -8.25 29.09 50.75
N LYS A 2 -7.66 28.33 51.70
CA LYS A 2 -6.77 27.18 51.36
C LYS A 2 -7.43 26.10 50.47
N LYS A 3 -8.70 25.72 50.68
CA LYS A 3 -9.44 24.74 49.87
C LYS A 3 -9.70 25.22 48.43
N ILE A 4 -9.95 26.52 48.24
CA ILE A 4 -10.16 27.13 46.90
C ILE A 4 -8.86 27.14 46.14
N ILE A 5 -7.73 27.47 46.76
CA ILE A 5 -6.40 27.46 46.16
C ILE A 5 -6.04 26.01 45.72
N LEU A 6 -6.33 25.02 46.54
CA LEU A 6 -6.05 23.62 46.26
C LEU A 6 -6.88 23.11 45.06
N ILE A 7 -8.15 23.49 44.95
CA ILE A 7 -9.01 23.16 43.80
C ILE A 7 -8.49 23.85 42.56
N LEU A 8 -8.05 25.13 42.67
CA LEU A 8 -7.49 25.87 41.53
C LEU A 8 -6.20 25.22 40.97
N ILE A 9 -5.31 24.81 41.88
CA ILE A 9 -4.07 24.07 41.50
C ILE A 9 -4.40 22.78 40.82
N LEU A 10 -5.40 22.04 41.29
CA LEU A 10 -5.83 20.76 40.71
C LEU A 10 -6.43 20.94 39.32
N ILE A 11 -7.21 22.00 39.08
CA ILE A 11 -7.77 22.34 37.79
C ILE A 11 -6.66 22.76 36.82
N ILE A 12 -5.70 23.59 37.27
CA ILE A 12 -4.56 24.01 36.44
C ILE A 12 -3.67 22.82 36.10
N SER A 13 -3.38 21.95 37.05
CA SER A 13 -2.62 20.72 36.83
C SER A 13 -3.32 19.80 35.82
N PHE A 14 -4.65 19.64 35.94
CA PHE A 14 -5.45 18.85 35.01
C PHE A 14 -5.44 19.48 33.61
N ALA A 15 -5.56 20.80 33.49
CA ALA A 15 -5.51 21.51 32.20
C ALA A 15 -4.14 21.41 31.54
N ILE A 16 -3.04 21.47 32.32
CA ILE A 16 -1.68 21.29 31.84
C ILE A 16 -1.48 19.85 31.33
N VAL A 17 -1.92 18.86 32.12
CA VAL A 17 -1.85 17.44 31.74
C VAL A 17 -2.69 17.18 30.48
N ALA A 18 -3.91 17.71 30.40
CA ALA A 18 -4.79 17.56 29.25
C ALA A 18 -4.17 18.16 27.97
N ASN A 19 -3.60 19.37 28.08
CA ASN A 19 -2.95 20.05 26.93
C ASN A 19 -1.66 19.35 26.49
N PHE A 20 -0.90 18.79 27.44
CA PHE A 20 0.28 17.99 27.14
C PHE A 20 -0.08 16.66 26.47
N THR A 21 -1.19 16.05 26.90
CA THR A 21 -1.69 14.80 26.36
C THR A 21 -2.21 14.97 24.92
N ASP A 22 -2.89 16.08 24.62
CA ASP A 22 -3.44 16.37 23.30
C ASP A 22 -2.34 16.52 22.23
N ASN A 23 -1.30 17.28 22.53
CA ASN A 23 -0.20 17.50 21.58
C ASN A 23 0.67 16.26 21.42
N TYR A 24 0.85 15.48 22.46
CA TYR A 24 1.73 14.32 22.47
C TYR A 24 1.08 13.06 21.91
N PHE A 25 -0.21 12.90 22.17
CA PHE A 25 -1.05 11.85 21.63
C PHE A 25 -1.15 11.91 20.10
N SER A 26 -1.13 13.11 19.56
CA SER A 26 -1.34 13.39 18.16
C SER A 26 -0.25 12.82 17.24
N GLU A 27 1.01 12.90 17.59
CA GLU A 27 2.11 12.69 16.63
C GLU A 27 2.60 11.22 16.55
N THR A 28 2.96 10.63 17.66
CA THR A 28 3.58 9.29 17.65
C THR A 28 2.55 8.17 17.49
N THR A 29 1.44 8.28 18.22
CA THR A 29 0.38 7.27 18.18
C THR A 29 -0.34 7.28 16.84
N SER A 30 -0.56 8.46 16.28
CA SER A 30 -1.16 8.67 14.97
C SER A 30 -0.36 7.94 13.86
N VAL A 31 0.96 8.12 13.83
CA VAL A 31 1.83 7.45 12.85
C VAL A 31 1.78 5.92 13.00
N TYR A 32 1.79 5.43 14.22
CA TYR A 32 1.72 3.99 14.47
C TYR A 32 0.37 3.40 14.02
N ILE A 33 -0.74 4.03 14.42
CA ILE A 33 -2.09 3.60 14.05
C ILE A 33 -2.26 3.63 12.53
N SER A 34 -1.79 4.71 11.87
CA SER A 34 -1.84 4.81 10.41
C SER A 34 -1.16 3.65 9.73
N LYS A 35 0.08 3.34 10.14
CA LYS A 35 0.84 2.24 9.54
C LYS A 35 0.21 0.87 9.79
N GLN A 36 -0.31 0.63 10.99
CA GLN A 36 -0.95 -0.65 11.30
C GLN A 36 -2.29 -0.80 10.58
N ALA A 37 -3.09 0.26 10.53
CA ALA A 37 -4.35 0.27 9.81
C ALA A 37 -4.14 0.11 8.30
N ASP A 38 -3.16 0.81 7.73
CA ASP A 38 -2.76 0.68 6.33
C ASP A 38 -2.33 -0.75 6.01
N ASN A 39 -1.44 -1.34 6.81
CA ASN A 39 -1.00 -2.73 6.64
C ASN A 39 -2.15 -3.73 6.70
N LEU A 40 -3.05 -3.60 7.69
CA LEU A 40 -4.20 -4.49 7.83
C LEU A 40 -5.14 -4.36 6.64
N ALA A 41 -5.48 -3.15 6.25
CA ALA A 41 -6.37 -2.88 5.12
C ALA A 41 -5.77 -3.36 3.79
N SER A 42 -4.50 -3.06 3.53
CA SER A 42 -3.78 -3.51 2.34
C SER A 42 -3.73 -5.04 2.27
N ASN A 43 -3.42 -5.72 3.38
CA ASN A 43 -3.38 -7.18 3.42
C ASN A 43 -4.76 -7.80 3.19
N ALA A 44 -5.82 -7.25 3.79
CA ALA A 44 -7.19 -7.72 3.61
C ALA A 44 -7.63 -7.60 2.13
N VAL A 45 -7.42 -6.44 1.53
CA VAL A 45 -7.71 -6.20 0.10
C VAL A 45 -6.91 -7.14 -0.79
N LYS A 46 -5.59 -7.23 -0.55
CA LYS A 46 -4.71 -8.11 -1.32
C LYS A 46 -5.12 -9.57 -1.24
N ASP A 47 -5.43 -10.06 -0.04
CA ASP A 47 -5.81 -11.47 0.17
C ASP A 47 -7.08 -11.82 -0.61
N ILE A 48 -8.11 -10.98 -0.54
CA ILE A 48 -9.37 -11.22 -1.22
C ILE A 48 -9.24 -11.13 -2.73
N ILE A 49 -8.60 -10.09 -3.26
CA ILE A 49 -8.38 -9.93 -4.70
C ILE A 49 -7.57 -11.10 -5.25
N THR A 50 -6.49 -11.49 -4.55
CA THR A 50 -5.65 -12.61 -4.97
C THR A 50 -6.39 -13.94 -4.96
N LYS A 51 -7.35 -14.13 -4.06
CA LYS A 51 -8.14 -15.36 -3.98
C LYS A 51 -9.33 -15.38 -4.94
N THR A 52 -9.90 -14.22 -5.25
CA THR A 52 -11.19 -14.15 -5.97
C THR A 52 -11.05 -13.70 -7.42
N VAL A 53 -10.24 -12.68 -7.69
CA VAL A 53 -10.08 -12.08 -9.03
C VAL A 53 -8.96 -12.77 -9.79
N VAL A 54 -7.77 -12.86 -9.20
CA VAL A 54 -6.57 -13.39 -9.88
C VAL A 54 -6.76 -14.79 -10.49
N PRO A 55 -7.41 -15.76 -9.83
CA PRO A 55 -7.61 -17.09 -10.42
C PRO A 55 -8.51 -17.14 -11.65
N LYS A 56 -9.36 -16.12 -11.84
CA LYS A 56 -10.26 -16.03 -13.00
C LYS A 56 -9.57 -15.48 -14.25
N ILE A 57 -8.38 -14.89 -14.09
CA ILE A 57 -7.68 -14.19 -15.15
C ILE A 57 -6.73 -15.13 -15.88
N ASN A 58 -6.83 -15.17 -17.20
CA ASN A 58 -5.81 -15.79 -18.04
C ASN A 58 -4.65 -14.79 -18.25
N MET A 59 -3.60 -14.91 -17.44
CA MET A 59 -2.45 -14.01 -17.48
C MET A 59 -1.76 -13.95 -18.87
N GLN A 60 -1.82 -15.04 -19.64
CA GLN A 60 -1.20 -15.09 -20.96
C GLN A 60 -1.93 -14.26 -22.03
N GLU A 61 -3.19 -13.92 -21.77
CA GLU A 61 -4.00 -13.13 -22.69
C GLU A 61 -3.87 -11.61 -22.43
N ILE A 62 -3.35 -11.20 -21.27
CA ILE A 62 -3.18 -9.77 -20.93
C ILE A 62 -2.11 -9.13 -21.81
N LEU A 63 -1.01 -9.85 -22.07
CA LEU A 63 0.16 -9.33 -22.75
C LEU A 63 0.52 -10.22 -23.95
N THR A 64 0.60 -9.60 -25.12
CA THR A 64 1.11 -10.24 -26.34
C THR A 64 2.41 -9.59 -26.79
N ILE A 65 3.47 -10.38 -26.88
CA ILE A 65 4.77 -9.92 -27.37
C ILE A 65 4.95 -10.43 -28.81
N LYS A 66 5.11 -9.50 -29.75
CA LYS A 66 5.42 -9.83 -31.14
C LYS A 66 6.92 -9.79 -31.37
N TYR A 67 7.42 -10.79 -32.06
CA TYR A 67 8.83 -10.91 -32.42
C TYR A 67 9.00 -10.81 -33.94
N ASN A 68 10.04 -10.13 -34.36
CA ASN A 68 10.51 -10.09 -35.73
C ASN A 68 12.01 -10.43 -35.74
N GLN A 69 12.39 -11.50 -36.46
CA GLN A 69 13.79 -12.00 -36.52
C GLN A 69 14.44 -12.15 -35.14
N ASN A 70 13.75 -12.81 -34.20
CA ASN A 70 14.17 -12.96 -32.80
C ASN A 70 14.32 -11.65 -32.00
N LYS A 71 13.86 -10.51 -32.56
CA LYS A 71 13.82 -9.23 -31.84
C LYS A 71 12.38 -8.90 -31.45
N VAL A 72 12.21 -8.31 -30.28
CA VAL A 72 10.90 -7.79 -29.88
C VAL A 72 10.53 -6.63 -30.77
N GLU A 73 9.46 -6.79 -31.52
CA GLU A 73 8.92 -5.77 -32.42
C GLU A 73 7.91 -4.89 -31.68
N SER A 74 6.99 -5.51 -30.95
CA SER A 74 6.00 -4.78 -30.18
C SER A 74 5.47 -5.58 -28.98
N VAL A 75 5.03 -4.82 -27.99
CA VAL A 75 4.32 -5.33 -26.80
C VAL A 75 2.92 -4.75 -26.83
N ILE A 76 1.92 -5.60 -26.83
CA ILE A 76 0.51 -5.21 -26.93
C ILE A 76 -0.20 -5.65 -25.67
N VAL A 77 -0.82 -4.71 -24.97
CA VAL A 77 -1.69 -4.97 -23.81
C VAL A 77 -3.13 -5.12 -24.30
N ASN A 78 -3.80 -6.19 -23.88
CA ASN A 78 -5.19 -6.43 -24.22
C ASN A 78 -6.10 -5.61 -23.31
N THR A 79 -6.52 -4.45 -23.81
CA THR A 79 -7.35 -3.51 -23.04
C THR A 79 -8.72 -4.06 -22.66
N LYS A 80 -9.26 -5.03 -23.41
CA LYS A 80 -10.53 -5.69 -23.05
C LYS A 80 -10.38 -6.44 -21.74
N ILE A 81 -9.35 -7.27 -21.63
CA ILE A 81 -9.09 -8.08 -20.42
C ILE A 81 -8.73 -7.15 -19.25
N VAL A 82 -7.95 -6.10 -19.50
CA VAL A 82 -7.64 -5.09 -18.48
C VAL A 82 -8.91 -4.46 -17.91
N ASN A 83 -9.86 -4.09 -18.78
CA ASN A 83 -11.12 -3.50 -18.34
C ASN A 83 -12.02 -4.51 -17.58
N GLU A 84 -12.01 -5.80 -17.97
CA GLU A 84 -12.70 -6.86 -17.23
C GLU A 84 -12.10 -7.03 -15.82
N ILE A 85 -10.76 -7.05 -15.70
CA ILE A 85 -10.06 -7.10 -14.41
C ILE A 85 -10.42 -5.90 -13.51
N MET A 86 -10.41 -4.70 -14.09
CA MET A 86 -10.77 -3.47 -13.35
C MET A 86 -12.24 -3.53 -12.88
N GLY A 87 -13.14 -4.03 -13.72
CA GLY A 87 -14.54 -4.22 -13.38
C GLY A 87 -14.74 -5.18 -12.22
N ASP A 88 -14.18 -6.38 -12.33
CA ASP A 88 -14.27 -7.43 -11.29
C ASP A 88 -13.64 -6.96 -9.97
N ALA A 89 -12.49 -6.29 -10.04
CA ALA A 89 -11.83 -5.75 -8.87
C ALA A 89 -12.64 -4.63 -8.21
N SER A 90 -13.23 -3.73 -9.01
CA SER A 90 -14.06 -2.64 -8.50
C SER A 90 -15.32 -3.16 -7.82
N GLU A 91 -16.01 -4.14 -8.43
CA GLU A 91 -17.21 -4.77 -7.84
C GLU A 91 -16.88 -5.41 -6.49
N LEU A 92 -15.78 -6.17 -6.43
CA LEU A 92 -15.35 -6.83 -5.21
C LEU A 92 -14.94 -5.84 -4.11
N VAL A 93 -14.23 -4.76 -4.47
CA VAL A 93 -13.85 -3.71 -3.51
C VAL A 93 -15.09 -3.00 -2.98
N ASP A 94 -16.07 -2.71 -3.84
CA ASP A 94 -17.34 -2.12 -3.42
C ASP A 94 -18.10 -3.04 -2.44
N GLU A 95 -18.16 -4.34 -2.73
CA GLU A 95 -18.73 -5.33 -1.83
C GLU A 95 -18.01 -5.35 -0.48
N LEU A 96 -16.67 -5.33 -0.50
CA LEU A 96 -15.86 -5.32 0.72
C LEU A 96 -16.09 -4.08 1.59
N LEU A 97 -16.20 -2.91 0.96
CA LEU A 97 -16.41 -1.65 1.67
C LEU A 97 -17.83 -1.55 2.27
N ASN A 98 -18.81 -2.22 1.65
CA ASN A 98 -20.21 -2.19 2.07
C ASN A 98 -20.59 -3.34 3.01
N THR A 99 -19.70 -4.32 3.23
CA THR A 99 -19.93 -5.45 4.15
C THR A 99 -19.21 -5.26 5.48
N GLU A 100 -19.71 -5.92 6.54
CA GLU A 100 -19.04 -5.98 7.83
C GLU A 100 -17.70 -6.73 7.80
N TYR A 101 -17.34 -7.33 6.67
CA TYR A 101 -16.12 -8.14 6.53
C TYR A 101 -14.87 -7.31 6.82
N LEU A 102 -14.73 -6.19 6.12
CA LEU A 102 -13.56 -5.31 6.29
C LEU A 102 -13.55 -4.69 7.70
N GLU A 103 -14.70 -4.29 8.23
CA GLU A 103 -14.80 -3.80 9.61
C GLU A 103 -14.34 -4.86 10.62
N LYS A 104 -14.67 -6.14 10.41
CA LYS A 104 -14.27 -7.24 11.28
C LYS A 104 -12.78 -7.51 11.22
N GLU A 105 -12.19 -7.62 10.02
CA GLU A 105 -10.75 -7.81 9.85
C GLU A 105 -9.94 -6.63 10.44
N LEU A 106 -10.43 -5.41 10.25
CA LEU A 106 -9.80 -4.20 10.78
C LEU A 106 -10.05 -3.97 12.27
N SER A 107 -11.00 -4.66 12.90
CA SER A 107 -11.35 -4.51 14.33
C SER A 107 -10.33 -5.10 15.29
N GLU A 108 -9.35 -5.83 14.79
CA GLU A 108 -8.31 -6.48 15.60
C GLU A 108 -7.23 -5.50 16.10
N LEU A 109 -7.21 -4.28 15.60
CA LEU A 109 -6.23 -3.30 16.06
C LEU A 109 -6.53 -2.86 17.49
N SER A 110 -5.62 -3.19 18.38
CA SER A 110 -5.69 -2.78 19.78
C SER A 110 -4.33 -2.25 20.24
N LEU A 111 -4.36 -1.23 21.06
CA LEU A 111 -3.17 -0.56 21.59
C LEU A 111 -3.19 -0.52 23.13
N PRO A 112 -2.06 -0.75 23.80
CA PRO A 112 -1.96 -0.51 25.22
C PRO A 112 -2.12 0.98 25.54
N LEU A 113 -2.84 1.30 26.59
CA LEU A 113 -3.10 2.68 27.01
C LEU A 113 -1.81 3.48 27.24
N GLY A 114 -0.76 2.82 27.70
CA GLY A 114 0.54 3.45 27.90
C GLY A 114 1.17 3.99 26.63
N MET A 115 0.90 3.40 25.46
CA MET A 115 1.34 3.91 24.17
C MET A 115 0.68 5.25 23.82
N LEU A 116 -0.53 5.47 24.32
CA LEU A 116 -1.26 6.73 24.15
C LEU A 116 -0.75 7.84 25.07
N LEU A 117 -0.11 7.48 26.19
CA LEU A 117 0.29 8.42 27.24
C LEU A 117 1.79 8.70 27.28
N SER A 118 2.64 7.84 26.71
CA SER A 118 4.10 7.96 26.84
C SER A 118 4.86 7.28 25.69
N ASN A 119 5.93 7.94 25.22
CA ASN A 119 6.73 7.47 24.07
C ASN A 119 7.66 6.29 24.36
N SER A 120 8.05 6.02 25.59
CA SER A 120 9.11 5.03 25.80
C SER A 120 8.95 4.14 27.03
N LEU A 121 8.71 4.72 28.20
CA LEU A 121 8.78 3.95 29.45
C LEU A 121 7.53 3.11 29.73
N PHE A 122 6.37 3.57 29.28
CA PHE A 122 5.07 2.95 29.55
C PHE A 122 4.34 2.47 28.28
N ALA A 123 4.99 2.53 27.11
CA ALA A 123 4.36 2.24 25.81
C ALA A 123 3.69 0.85 25.76
N SER A 124 4.23 -0.15 26.45
CA SER A 124 3.66 -1.50 26.51
C SER A 124 2.76 -1.76 27.74
N SER A 125 2.48 -0.74 28.55
CA SER A 125 1.79 -0.87 29.82
C SER A 125 0.33 -0.43 29.74
N GLY A 126 -0.53 -1.04 30.59
CA GLY A 126 -1.92 -0.66 30.73
C GLY A 126 -2.90 -1.52 29.93
N PRO A 127 -4.21 -1.27 30.11
CA PRO A 127 -5.24 -1.98 29.38
C PRO A 127 -5.18 -1.66 27.89
N HIS A 128 -5.58 -2.63 27.05
CA HIS A 128 -5.65 -2.46 25.61
C HIS A 128 -6.93 -1.74 25.21
N ILE A 129 -6.78 -0.73 24.37
CA ILE A 129 -7.90 0.02 23.79
C ILE A 129 -8.07 -0.45 22.35
N LYS A 130 -9.28 -0.86 21.99
CA LYS A 130 -9.62 -1.24 20.61
C LYS A 130 -9.79 0.01 19.75
N ILE A 131 -9.10 0.03 18.65
CA ILE A 131 -9.24 1.06 17.61
C ILE A 131 -10.25 0.56 16.58
N ARG A 132 -11.29 1.36 16.32
CA ARG A 132 -12.25 1.03 15.27
C ARG A 132 -11.76 1.63 13.96
N ILE A 133 -11.61 0.79 12.95
CA ILE A 133 -11.29 1.22 11.61
C ILE A 133 -12.53 0.99 10.75
N LYS A 134 -12.90 2.02 9.98
CA LYS A 134 -14.06 1.97 9.09
C LYS A 134 -13.69 2.42 7.69
N PRO A 135 -14.14 1.72 6.65
CA PRO A 135 -14.04 2.24 5.29
C PRO A 135 -14.91 3.50 5.13
N ILE A 136 -14.45 4.44 4.29
CA ILE A 136 -15.19 5.68 3.99
C ILE A 136 -16.03 5.54 2.70
N GLY A 137 -15.83 4.45 1.95
CA GLY A 137 -16.54 4.21 0.69
C GLY A 137 -15.90 4.88 -0.54
N ALA A 138 -14.78 5.58 -0.38
CA ALA A 138 -14.00 6.08 -1.50
C ALA A 138 -12.93 5.06 -1.90
N TYR A 139 -12.94 4.65 -3.17
CA TYR A 139 -11.94 3.73 -3.72
C TYR A 139 -11.66 3.99 -5.19
N SER A 140 -10.53 3.50 -5.69
CA SER A 140 -10.26 3.29 -7.10
C SER A 140 -9.55 1.95 -7.30
N ALA A 141 -9.79 1.33 -8.46
CA ALA A 141 -9.12 0.12 -8.90
C ALA A 141 -8.69 0.32 -10.35
N ASP A 142 -7.39 0.45 -10.58
CA ASP A 142 -6.80 0.78 -11.87
C ASP A 142 -5.71 -0.23 -12.23
N VAL A 143 -5.58 -0.58 -13.52
CA VAL A 143 -4.48 -1.40 -14.02
C VAL A 143 -3.44 -0.52 -14.66
N TYR A 144 -2.20 -0.70 -14.23
CA TYR A 144 -1.03 0.02 -14.75
C TYR A 144 -0.09 -0.94 -15.46
N THR A 145 0.61 -0.42 -16.46
CA THR A 145 1.71 -1.10 -17.14
C THR A 145 2.96 -0.26 -16.97
N ASP A 146 3.99 -0.84 -16.40
CA ASP A 146 5.31 -0.22 -16.26
C ASP A 146 6.35 -0.98 -17.08
N ILE A 147 7.24 -0.23 -17.72
CA ILE A 147 8.34 -0.78 -18.52
C ILE A 147 9.62 -0.13 -18.04
N SER A 148 10.47 -0.93 -17.42
CA SER A 148 11.75 -0.48 -16.89
C SER A 148 12.93 -1.21 -17.54
N THR A 149 14.11 -0.61 -17.50
CA THR A 149 15.34 -1.24 -17.98
C THR A 149 15.80 -2.31 -17.00
N PHE A 150 16.15 -3.49 -17.51
CA PHE A 150 16.62 -4.61 -16.70
C PHE A 150 17.97 -5.12 -17.23
N GLY A 151 19.06 -4.77 -16.56
CA GLY A 151 20.41 -5.07 -17.03
C GLY A 151 20.82 -4.22 -18.23
N ILE A 152 21.59 -4.81 -19.16
CA ILE A 152 22.22 -4.04 -20.26
C ILE A 152 21.25 -3.86 -21.44
N ASN A 153 20.47 -4.89 -21.79
CA ASN A 153 19.63 -4.90 -23.00
C ASN A 153 18.27 -5.53 -22.81
N ASN A 154 17.84 -5.71 -21.58
CA ASN A 154 16.53 -6.29 -21.29
C ASN A 154 15.59 -5.21 -20.78
N SER A 155 14.30 -5.43 -20.98
CA SER A 155 13.23 -4.64 -20.37
C SER A 155 12.42 -5.53 -19.45
N LEU A 156 12.11 -5.02 -18.29
CA LEU A 156 11.13 -5.62 -17.38
C LEU A 156 9.79 -4.96 -17.66
N ILE A 157 8.80 -5.78 -17.98
CA ILE A 157 7.41 -5.36 -18.19
C ILE A 157 6.59 -5.86 -17.01
N GLU A 158 5.98 -4.94 -16.30
CA GLU A 158 5.13 -5.22 -15.17
C GLU A 158 3.73 -4.70 -15.44
N VAL A 159 2.73 -5.57 -15.30
CA VAL A 159 1.32 -5.19 -15.30
C VAL A 159 0.79 -5.45 -13.91
N TYR A 160 0.24 -4.45 -13.27
CA TYR A 160 -0.28 -4.57 -11.92
C TYR A 160 -1.61 -3.83 -11.73
N LEU A 161 -2.45 -4.43 -10.91
CA LEU A 161 -3.67 -3.82 -10.41
C LEU A 161 -3.31 -2.97 -9.18
N ASN A 162 -3.66 -1.70 -9.20
CA ASN A 162 -3.50 -0.77 -8.10
C ASN A 162 -4.85 -0.43 -7.52
N ILE A 163 -5.05 -0.77 -6.27
CA ILE A 163 -6.29 -0.50 -5.54
C ILE A 163 -5.98 0.52 -4.46
N VAL A 164 -6.74 1.60 -4.46
CA VAL A 164 -6.67 2.65 -3.43
C VAL A 164 -8.00 2.68 -2.70
N ILE A 165 -7.95 2.60 -1.38
CA ILE A 165 -9.12 2.75 -0.52
C ILE A 165 -8.86 3.79 0.56
N ASP A 166 -9.86 4.56 0.91
CA ASP A 166 -9.80 5.48 2.03
C ASP A 166 -10.53 4.86 3.23
N ILE A 167 -9.82 4.79 4.36
CA ILE A 167 -10.33 4.28 5.63
C ILE A 167 -10.20 5.34 6.71
N VAL A 168 -11.02 5.26 7.75
CA VAL A 168 -10.93 6.13 8.91
C VAL A 168 -10.66 5.31 10.16
N ALA A 169 -9.62 5.65 10.90
CA ALA A 169 -9.35 5.13 12.23
C ALA A 169 -10.02 6.03 13.28
N LEU A 170 -10.92 5.42 14.05
CA LEU A 170 -11.61 6.08 15.16
C LEU A 170 -10.85 5.80 16.45
N ILE A 171 -10.10 6.80 16.89
CA ILE A 171 -9.32 6.79 18.12
C ILE A 171 -10.11 7.58 19.16
N PRO A 172 -10.03 7.25 20.47
CA PRO A 172 -10.64 8.09 21.48
C PRO A 172 -10.20 9.56 21.33
N LEU A 173 -11.16 10.49 21.20
CA LEU A 173 -10.99 11.92 21.00
C LEU A 173 -10.50 12.38 19.62
N GLN A 174 -10.17 11.48 18.71
CA GLN A 174 -9.66 11.81 17.37
C GLN A 174 -10.20 10.84 16.31
N HIS A 175 -10.20 11.30 15.07
CA HIS A 175 -10.35 10.44 13.90
C HIS A 175 -9.23 10.77 12.90
N GLN A 176 -8.77 9.76 12.20
CA GLN A 176 -7.70 9.91 11.22
C GLN A 176 -8.09 9.19 9.93
N THR A 177 -8.08 9.94 8.84
CA THR A 177 -8.24 9.37 7.48
C THR A 177 -6.90 8.84 7.00
N ILE A 178 -6.92 7.62 6.49
CA ILE A 178 -5.75 6.91 6.00
C ILE A 178 -6.07 6.45 4.59
N ARG A 179 -5.20 6.79 3.66
CA ARG A 179 -5.26 6.33 2.28
C ARG A 179 -4.35 5.12 2.13
N THR A 180 -4.97 3.99 1.82
CA THR A 180 -4.28 2.71 1.64
C THR A 180 -4.15 2.39 0.17
N GLU A 181 -2.93 2.12 -0.28
CA GLU A 181 -2.62 1.72 -1.65
C GLU A 181 -2.11 0.28 -1.67
N THR A 182 -2.72 -0.55 -2.51
CA THR A 182 -2.39 -1.97 -2.63
C THR A 182 -2.06 -2.32 -4.06
N LYS A 183 -0.82 -2.76 -4.32
CA LYS A 183 -0.36 -3.22 -5.64
C LYS A 183 -0.37 -4.74 -5.71
N ILE A 184 -1.00 -5.26 -6.76
CA ILE A 184 -1.08 -6.69 -7.04
C ILE A 184 -0.54 -6.93 -8.44
N TYR A 185 0.63 -7.53 -8.54
CA TYR A 185 1.26 -7.82 -9.82
C TYR A 185 0.53 -8.95 -10.53
N LEU A 186 0.12 -8.69 -11.76
CA LEU A 186 -0.55 -9.64 -12.65
C LEU A 186 0.48 -10.31 -13.56
N ILE A 187 1.42 -9.50 -14.10
CA ILE A 187 2.51 -9.96 -14.95
C ILE A 187 3.79 -9.27 -14.51
N SER A 188 4.89 -10.03 -14.47
CA SER A 188 6.24 -9.51 -14.37
C SER A 188 7.10 -10.34 -15.32
N GLN A 189 7.48 -9.77 -16.46
CA GLN A 189 8.16 -10.47 -17.53
C GLN A 189 9.39 -9.69 -18.03
N VAL A 190 10.53 -10.39 -18.07
CA VAL A 190 11.73 -9.86 -18.69
C VAL A 190 11.71 -10.17 -20.18
N VAL A 191 11.85 -9.14 -20.97
CA VAL A 191 11.94 -9.22 -22.43
C VAL A 191 13.37 -8.90 -22.85
N GLN A 192 13.98 -9.85 -23.55
CA GLN A 192 15.37 -9.71 -23.98
C GLN A 192 15.46 -8.85 -25.24
N GLY A 193 16.23 -7.77 -25.17
CA GLY A 193 16.63 -6.96 -26.31
C GLY A 193 17.86 -7.49 -27.02
N THR A 194 18.24 -6.84 -28.12
CA THR A 194 19.50 -7.15 -28.84
C THR A 194 20.68 -6.55 -28.11
N VAL A 195 21.73 -7.36 -27.89
CA VAL A 195 23.01 -6.87 -27.41
C VAL A 195 23.67 -6.07 -28.57
N PRO A 196 24.01 -4.78 -28.39
CA PRO A 196 24.78 -4.05 -29.38
C PRO A 196 26.15 -4.72 -29.55
N ASN A 197 26.64 -4.77 -30.80
CA ASN A 197 27.97 -5.32 -31.10
C ASN A 197 29.10 -4.50 -30.43
N TYR A 198 28.76 -3.31 -29.90
CA TYR A 198 29.70 -2.43 -29.18
C TYR A 198 29.18 -2.10 -27.81
N TYR A 199 29.95 -2.47 -26.80
CA TYR A 199 29.70 -2.06 -25.41
C TYR A 199 30.80 -1.08 -24.98
N TYR A 200 30.47 0.21 -24.89
CA TYR A 200 31.36 1.20 -24.32
C TYR A 200 31.19 1.20 -22.79
N GLY A 201 32.00 0.37 -22.09
CA GLY A 201 32.21 0.56 -20.67
C GLY A 201 33.05 1.82 -20.44
N ASN A 202 32.71 2.63 -19.43
CA ASN A 202 33.52 3.76 -19.02
C ASN A 202 34.98 3.32 -18.76
N GLY A 203 35.90 3.61 -19.69
CA GLY A 203 37.32 3.50 -19.50
C GLY A 203 38.05 2.24 -20.01
N VAL A 204 37.43 1.37 -20.80
CA VAL A 204 38.13 0.25 -21.46
C VAL A 204 37.96 0.39 -22.98
N ASN A 205 39.07 0.61 -23.66
CA ASN A 205 39.14 0.43 -25.14
C ASN A 205 38.96 -1.06 -25.40
N VAL A 206 37.82 -1.47 -25.93
CA VAL A 206 37.63 -2.83 -26.43
C VAL A 206 38.01 -2.80 -27.91
N ASP A 207 39.11 -3.47 -28.26
CA ASP A 207 39.51 -3.64 -29.62
C ASP A 207 38.41 -4.33 -30.43
N TYR A 208 38.17 -3.81 -31.63
CA TYR A 208 37.24 -4.33 -32.61
C TYR A 208 37.54 -5.80 -32.92
N ILE A 209 36.63 -6.69 -32.66
CA ILE A 209 36.68 -8.08 -33.11
C ILE A 209 35.83 -8.14 -34.39
N PRO A 210 36.44 -8.27 -35.59
CA PRO A 210 35.68 -8.43 -36.81
C PRO A 210 35.00 -9.80 -36.81
N ASP A 211 33.71 -9.84 -37.18
CA ASP A 211 33.01 -11.08 -37.51
C ASP A 211 33.79 -11.77 -38.65
N ASN A 212 34.28 -12.95 -38.37
CA ASN A 212 34.74 -13.87 -39.41
C ASN A 212 33.52 -14.57 -40.01
N ASP A 213 33.25 -14.31 -41.27
CA ASP A 213 32.33 -15.05 -42.13
C ASP A 213 32.56 -16.56 -42.11
#